data_7ced994041e977b6387ac8827b633905
#
_entry.id   7ced994041e977b6387ac8827b633905
#
_cell.length_a   1.000
_cell.length_b   1.000
_cell.length_c   1.000
_cell.angle_alpha   90.00
_cell.angle_beta   90.00
_cell.angle_gamma   90.00
#
_symmetry.space_group_name_H-M   'P 1'
#
loop_
_entity.id
_entity.type
_entity.pdbx_description
1 polymer ?
#
loop_
_entity_poly.entity_id
_entity_poly.type
_entity_poly.pdbx_seq_one_letter_code
_entity_poly.pdbx_strand_id
1 'polypeptide(L)'
;MVYPFDCITDLIFVETYVQKANVILVPGCSQPQIMERAAELYHKGFAPYILPTGGANHEISKYRSEWEYLKNIGINLGVPEDAILKEDKARNTFENARLSLEVLNKNRIDIKKAILVCKSYHSRRALLTYQVVFPYDVEFYVSTVTDKSGVTKDNWFLNTEATTLVMGEIVKIGKYFRNEICTPKRKN
;
A
#
# COMPACT_ATOMS: atom_id res chain seq x y z
N MET A 1 21.40 24.92 6.37
CA MET A 1 21.51 24.03 7.56
C MET A 1 20.69 22.81 7.24
N VAL A 2 21.29 21.62 7.28
CA VAL A 2 20.56 20.36 7.00
C VAL A 2 19.75 20.05 8.26
N TYR A 3 18.44 19.77 8.09
CA TYR A 3 17.60 19.35 9.21
C TYR A 3 18.07 17.97 9.70
N PRO A 4 18.41 17.80 11.00
CA PRO A 4 19.09 16.60 11.46
C PRO A 4 18.26 15.31 11.33
N PHE A 5 16.95 15.42 11.09
CA PHE A 5 16.03 14.30 10.94
C PHE A 5 15.59 14.04 9.49
N ASP A 6 16.26 14.62 8.48
CA ASP A 6 15.98 14.35 7.07
C ASP A 6 16.11 12.87 6.75
N CYS A 7 17.02 12.15 7.42
CA CYS A 7 17.13 10.69 7.30
C CYS A 7 15.85 9.92 7.66
N ILE A 8 15.04 10.45 8.57
CA ILE A 8 13.73 9.86 8.92
C ILE A 8 12.74 10.09 7.77
N THR A 9 12.73 11.29 7.20
CA THR A 9 11.92 11.61 6.03
C THR A 9 12.24 10.66 4.88
N ASP A 10 13.52 10.50 4.54
CA ASP A 10 13.99 9.61 3.47
C ASP A 10 13.67 8.12 3.76
N LEU A 11 13.77 7.74 5.03
CA LEU A 11 13.41 6.38 5.43
C LEU A 11 11.91 6.10 5.25
N ILE A 12 11.04 7.00 5.69
CA ILE A 12 9.60 6.74 5.83
C ILE A 12 8.83 7.08 4.56
N PHE A 13 9.10 8.21 3.91
CA PHE A 13 8.32 8.69 2.79
C PHE A 13 8.91 8.21 1.46
N VAL A 14 8.45 7.04 1.02
CA VAL A 14 8.88 6.45 -0.25
C VAL A 14 7.85 6.74 -1.32
N GLU A 15 8.30 7.35 -2.38
CA GLU A 15 7.54 7.53 -3.61
C GLU A 15 8.45 7.31 -4.80
N THR A 16 7.93 6.69 -5.87
CA THR A 16 8.72 6.38 -7.06
C THR A 16 8.04 6.91 -8.31
N TYR A 17 8.80 7.07 -9.38
CA TYR A 17 8.20 7.29 -10.69
C TYR A 17 7.46 6.03 -11.14
N VAL A 18 6.13 6.16 -11.31
CA VAL A 18 5.26 5.02 -11.66
C VAL A 18 5.43 4.64 -13.12
N GLN A 19 5.62 3.36 -13.39
CA GLN A 19 5.64 2.77 -14.73
C GLN A 19 4.51 1.76 -14.91
N LYS A 20 4.30 1.29 -16.13
CA LYS A 20 3.32 0.23 -16.42
C LYS A 20 3.65 -1.03 -15.63
N ALA A 21 2.63 -1.63 -15.05
CA ALA A 21 2.72 -2.79 -14.17
C ALA A 21 1.61 -3.82 -14.48
N ASN A 22 1.68 -4.98 -13.84
CA ASN A 22 0.69 -6.03 -13.99
C ASN A 22 -0.57 -5.77 -13.15
N VAL A 23 -0.42 -5.06 -12.01
CA VAL A 23 -1.49 -4.81 -11.06
C VAL A 23 -1.23 -3.55 -10.22
N ILE A 24 -2.31 -2.88 -9.82
CA ILE A 24 -2.30 -1.84 -8.77
C ILE A 24 -2.77 -2.49 -7.48
N LEU A 25 -1.89 -2.56 -6.49
CA LEU A 25 -2.15 -3.11 -5.15
C LEU A 25 -2.61 -1.99 -4.23
N VAL A 26 -3.74 -2.21 -3.57
CA VAL A 26 -4.38 -1.24 -2.67
C VAL A 26 -4.59 -1.90 -1.30
N PRO A 27 -3.65 -1.76 -0.35
CA PRO A 27 -3.82 -2.28 1.01
C PRO A 27 -5.09 -1.73 1.67
N GLY A 28 -5.80 -2.60 2.38
CA GLY A 28 -7.05 -2.28 3.04
C GLY A 28 -6.95 -1.07 3.97
N CYS A 29 -7.95 -0.20 3.88
CA CYS A 29 -8.09 0.97 4.73
C CYS A 29 -9.48 1.62 4.56
N SER A 30 -9.81 2.54 5.49
CA SER A 30 -11.02 3.36 5.47
C SER A 30 -10.89 4.69 4.69
N GLN A 31 -9.78 4.91 3.96
CA GLN A 31 -9.50 6.17 3.28
C GLN A 31 -9.79 6.08 1.78
N PRO A 32 -10.77 6.86 1.24
CA PRO A 32 -11.18 6.78 -0.16
C PRO A 32 -10.07 7.20 -1.13
N GLN A 33 -9.21 8.15 -0.74
CA GLN A 33 -8.16 8.73 -1.59
C GLN A 33 -7.21 7.67 -2.18
N ILE A 34 -7.03 6.55 -1.47
CA ILE A 34 -6.17 5.46 -1.97
C ILE A 34 -6.81 4.80 -3.19
N MET A 35 -8.12 4.53 -3.17
CA MET A 35 -8.80 3.96 -4.31
C MET A 35 -9.01 4.98 -5.44
N GLU A 36 -9.23 6.26 -5.11
CA GLU A 36 -9.28 7.35 -6.08
C GLU A 36 -7.96 7.41 -6.89
N ARG A 37 -6.83 7.35 -6.21
CA ARG A 37 -5.52 7.31 -6.87
C ARG A 37 -5.32 6.05 -7.70
N ALA A 38 -5.77 4.90 -7.22
CA ALA A 38 -5.68 3.65 -7.97
C ALA A 38 -6.54 3.70 -9.26
N ALA A 39 -7.75 4.24 -9.17
CA ALA A 39 -8.62 4.43 -10.34
C ALA A 39 -8.02 5.40 -11.37
N GLU A 40 -7.40 6.50 -10.91
CA GLU A 40 -6.66 7.42 -11.79
C GLU A 40 -5.55 6.71 -12.58
N LEU A 41 -4.75 5.90 -11.88
CA LEU A 41 -3.67 5.12 -12.50
C LEU A 41 -4.20 4.08 -13.48
N TYR A 42 -5.32 3.43 -13.15
CA TYR A 42 -6.00 2.49 -14.03
C TYR A 42 -6.46 3.17 -15.32
N HIS A 43 -7.17 4.28 -15.23
CA HIS A 43 -7.66 5.03 -16.40
C HIS A 43 -6.53 5.58 -17.28
N LYS A 44 -5.37 5.86 -16.70
CA LYS A 44 -4.14 6.22 -17.44
C LYS A 44 -3.45 5.01 -18.09
N GLY A 45 -3.99 3.80 -17.91
CA GLY A 45 -3.46 2.57 -18.52
C GLY A 45 -2.16 2.07 -17.89
N PHE A 46 -1.90 2.38 -16.61
CA PHE A 46 -0.70 1.90 -15.91
C PHE A 46 -0.78 0.42 -15.53
N ALA A 47 -1.96 -0.14 -15.30
CA ALA A 47 -2.15 -1.57 -15.10
C ALA A 47 -3.57 -2.02 -15.48
N PRO A 48 -3.75 -3.29 -15.89
CA PRO A 48 -5.06 -3.81 -16.29
C PRO A 48 -5.97 -4.18 -15.10
N TYR A 49 -5.41 -4.31 -13.89
CA TYR A 49 -6.15 -4.72 -12.70
C TYR A 49 -5.85 -3.83 -11.50
N ILE A 50 -6.88 -3.66 -10.65
CA ILE A 50 -6.74 -3.12 -9.29
C ILE A 50 -7.07 -4.25 -8.32
N LEU A 51 -6.24 -4.43 -7.28
CA LEU A 51 -6.48 -5.38 -6.21
C LEU A 51 -6.58 -4.62 -4.88
N PRO A 52 -7.77 -4.12 -4.53
CA PRO A 52 -8.04 -3.67 -3.17
C PRO A 52 -8.14 -4.89 -2.25
N THR A 53 -7.69 -4.73 -1.01
CA THR A 53 -7.68 -5.79 -0.02
C THR A 53 -8.35 -5.34 1.28
N GLY A 54 -8.60 -6.27 2.19
CA GLY A 54 -8.99 -5.99 3.56
C GLY A 54 -10.38 -6.49 3.94
N GLY A 55 -10.43 -7.11 5.11
CA GLY A 55 -11.61 -7.66 5.76
C GLY A 55 -12.46 -6.62 6.48
N ALA A 56 -13.17 -7.08 7.52
CA ALA A 56 -14.06 -6.23 8.30
C ALA A 56 -13.32 -5.10 9.03
N ASN A 57 -13.88 -3.88 8.96
CA ASN A 57 -13.36 -2.70 9.63
C ASN A 57 -14.52 -1.89 10.23
N HIS A 58 -14.46 -1.63 11.55
CA HIS A 58 -15.52 -0.91 12.28
C HIS A 58 -15.67 0.56 11.86
N GLU A 59 -14.61 1.19 11.30
CA GLU A 59 -14.70 2.58 10.83
C GLU A 59 -15.60 2.73 9.59
N ILE A 60 -15.84 1.64 8.88
CA ILE A 60 -16.69 1.59 7.68
C ILE A 60 -17.82 0.58 7.82
N SER A 61 -18.49 0.56 8.96
CA SER A 61 -19.48 -0.44 9.38
C SER A 61 -20.69 -0.62 8.43
N LYS A 62 -20.90 0.29 7.47
CA LYS A 62 -21.90 0.14 6.39
C LYS A 62 -21.50 -0.91 5.34
N TYR A 63 -20.25 -1.30 5.31
CA TYR A 63 -19.69 -2.28 4.38
C TYR A 63 -19.23 -3.52 5.15
N ARG A 64 -19.27 -4.67 4.50
CA ARG A 64 -18.85 -5.94 5.11
C ARG A 64 -17.33 -6.05 5.24
N SER A 65 -16.58 -5.30 4.40
CA SER A 65 -15.12 -5.34 4.34
C SER A 65 -14.55 -4.05 3.75
N GLU A 66 -13.27 -3.80 3.99
CA GLU A 66 -12.51 -2.73 3.33
C GLU A 66 -12.48 -2.93 1.82
N TRP A 67 -12.37 -4.19 1.37
CA TRP A 67 -12.47 -4.53 -0.04
C TRP A 67 -13.78 -4.06 -0.67
N GLU A 68 -14.93 -4.36 -0.05
CA GLU A 68 -16.25 -3.96 -0.57
C GLU A 68 -16.37 -2.43 -0.63
N TYR A 69 -15.91 -1.73 0.39
CA TYR A 69 -15.86 -0.27 0.43
C TYR A 69 -15.04 0.30 -0.71
N LEU A 70 -13.80 -0.16 -0.86
CA LEU A 70 -12.87 0.32 -1.89
C LEU A 70 -13.37 -0.06 -3.30
N LYS A 71 -13.92 -1.27 -3.48
CA LYS A 71 -14.55 -1.69 -4.74
C LYS A 71 -15.64 -0.73 -5.18
N ASN A 72 -16.56 -0.38 -4.27
CA ASN A 72 -17.67 0.52 -4.59
C ASN A 72 -17.17 1.91 -5.02
N ILE A 73 -16.11 2.41 -4.39
CA ILE A 73 -15.46 3.66 -4.83
C ILE A 73 -14.92 3.50 -6.25
N GLY A 74 -14.20 2.42 -6.53
CA GLY A 74 -13.64 2.18 -7.86
C GLY A 74 -14.71 2.11 -8.96
N ILE A 75 -15.81 1.40 -8.71
CA ILE A 75 -16.94 1.32 -9.64
C ILE A 75 -17.56 2.70 -9.86
N ASN A 76 -17.79 3.48 -8.81
CA ASN A 76 -18.32 4.83 -8.93
C ASN A 76 -17.39 5.78 -9.71
N LEU A 77 -16.10 5.48 -9.73
CA LEU A 77 -15.10 6.19 -10.54
C LEU A 77 -14.93 5.61 -11.96
N GLY A 78 -15.80 4.67 -12.36
CA GLY A 78 -15.82 4.12 -13.72
C GLY A 78 -14.81 2.98 -13.96
N VAL A 79 -14.22 2.40 -12.92
CA VAL A 79 -13.41 1.18 -13.07
C VAL A 79 -14.34 -0.01 -13.29
N PRO A 80 -14.18 -0.80 -14.37
CA PRO A 80 -14.99 -1.99 -14.60
C PRO A 80 -14.87 -3.00 -13.45
N GLU A 81 -15.97 -3.65 -13.10
CA GLU A 81 -16.00 -4.58 -11.97
C GLU A 81 -15.05 -5.78 -12.16
N ASP A 82 -14.89 -6.26 -13.38
CA ASP A 82 -14.00 -7.36 -13.76
C ASP A 82 -12.50 -6.98 -13.70
N ALA A 83 -12.18 -5.68 -13.69
CA ALA A 83 -10.82 -5.18 -13.46
C ALA A 83 -10.48 -5.06 -11.96
N ILE A 84 -11.47 -5.20 -11.04
CA ILE A 84 -11.27 -5.12 -9.60
C ILE A 84 -11.23 -6.54 -9.00
N LEU A 85 -10.02 -7.00 -8.67
CA LEU A 85 -9.83 -8.32 -8.07
C LEU A 85 -10.32 -8.34 -6.61
N LYS A 86 -10.63 -9.54 -6.09
CA LYS A 86 -11.24 -9.68 -4.76
C LYS A 86 -10.30 -10.27 -3.72
N GLU A 87 -10.08 -9.51 -2.62
CA GLU A 87 -9.51 -9.99 -1.35
C GLU A 87 -10.24 -9.30 -0.17
N ASP A 88 -11.10 -10.01 0.56
CA ASP A 88 -11.99 -9.47 1.59
C ASP A 88 -11.77 -10.04 3.01
N LYS A 89 -10.57 -10.60 3.29
CA LYS A 89 -10.30 -11.33 4.55
C LYS A 89 -9.15 -10.77 5.36
N ALA A 90 -8.22 -10.05 4.74
CA ALA A 90 -7.01 -9.55 5.41
C ALA A 90 -7.35 -8.64 6.60
N ARG A 91 -6.58 -8.77 7.69
CA ARG A 91 -6.77 -8.03 8.94
C ARG A 91 -5.60 -7.10 9.27
N ASN A 92 -4.52 -7.19 8.51
CA ASN A 92 -3.31 -6.40 8.71
C ASN A 92 -2.48 -6.35 7.41
N THR A 93 -1.44 -5.51 7.40
CA THR A 93 -0.63 -5.27 6.19
C THR A 93 0.07 -6.53 5.67
N PHE A 94 0.52 -7.45 6.55
CA PHE A 94 1.13 -8.73 6.10
C PHE A 94 0.10 -9.65 5.45
N GLU A 95 -1.10 -9.73 6.02
CA GLU A 95 -2.19 -10.48 5.41
C GLU A 95 -2.63 -9.86 4.08
N ASN A 96 -2.71 -8.51 4.00
CA ASN A 96 -2.97 -7.82 2.73
C ASN A 96 -1.97 -8.28 1.65
N ALA A 97 -0.68 -8.28 1.94
CA ALA A 97 0.34 -8.69 0.97
C ALA A 97 0.25 -10.19 0.62
N ARG A 98 0.14 -11.08 1.63
CA ARG A 98 0.07 -12.52 1.43
C ARG A 98 -1.16 -12.93 0.63
N LEU A 99 -2.33 -12.44 1.03
CA LEU A 99 -3.57 -12.77 0.34
C LEU A 99 -3.67 -12.12 -1.04
N SER A 100 -3.03 -10.95 -1.25
CA SER A 100 -2.88 -10.39 -2.60
C SER A 100 -2.12 -11.36 -3.52
N LEU A 101 -1.00 -11.90 -3.06
CA LEU A 101 -0.21 -12.85 -3.85
C LEU A 101 -1.02 -14.12 -4.17
N GLU A 102 -1.79 -14.64 -3.20
CA GLU A 102 -2.68 -15.78 -3.40
C GLU A 102 -3.75 -15.48 -4.47
N VAL A 103 -4.38 -14.30 -4.44
CA VAL A 103 -5.37 -13.86 -5.44
C VAL A 103 -4.74 -13.77 -6.82
N LEU A 104 -3.56 -13.18 -6.95
CA LEU A 104 -2.85 -13.05 -8.22
C LEU A 104 -2.52 -14.43 -8.81
N ASN A 105 -1.99 -15.35 -8.00
CA ASN A 105 -1.70 -16.72 -8.41
C ASN A 105 -2.97 -17.48 -8.85
N LYS A 106 -4.05 -17.35 -8.10
CA LYS A 106 -5.36 -17.97 -8.46
C LYS A 106 -5.89 -17.47 -9.80
N ASN A 107 -5.70 -16.20 -10.09
CA ASN A 107 -6.11 -15.58 -11.36
C ASN A 107 -5.07 -15.77 -12.47
N ARG A 108 -3.97 -16.51 -12.23
CA ARG A 108 -2.89 -16.77 -13.19
C ARG A 108 -2.25 -15.50 -13.73
N ILE A 109 -2.16 -14.46 -12.90
CA ILE A 109 -1.49 -13.21 -13.22
C ILE A 109 -0.01 -13.39 -12.87
N ASP A 110 0.84 -13.52 -13.90
CA ASP A 110 2.30 -13.54 -13.72
C ASP A 110 2.77 -12.12 -13.39
N ILE A 111 3.18 -11.94 -12.13
CA ILE A 111 3.54 -10.63 -11.62
C ILE A 111 5.05 -10.41 -11.70
N LYS A 112 5.44 -9.37 -12.45
CA LYS A 112 6.82 -8.87 -12.52
C LYS A 112 6.93 -7.43 -12.02
N LYS A 113 5.84 -6.65 -12.15
CA LYS A 113 5.78 -5.26 -11.73
C LYS A 113 4.45 -5.00 -11.05
N ALA A 114 4.49 -4.30 -9.92
CA ALA A 114 3.30 -3.88 -9.19
C ALA A 114 3.37 -2.40 -8.81
N ILE A 115 2.24 -1.72 -8.85
CA ILE A 115 2.10 -0.38 -8.29
C ILE A 115 1.44 -0.53 -6.92
N LEU A 116 2.10 -0.08 -5.87
CA LEU A 116 1.56 -0.06 -4.52
C LEU A 116 1.03 1.34 -4.21
N VAL A 117 -0.28 1.47 -4.03
CA VAL A 117 -0.92 2.74 -3.65
C VAL A 117 -1.19 2.72 -2.15
N CYS A 118 -0.62 3.67 -1.42
CA CYS A 118 -0.74 3.70 0.05
C CYS A 118 -0.61 5.13 0.60
N LYS A 119 -0.85 5.29 1.91
CA LYS A 119 -0.65 6.57 2.60
C LYS A 119 0.82 6.97 2.60
N SER A 120 1.10 8.27 2.49
CA SER A 120 2.46 8.82 2.42
C SER A 120 3.36 8.35 3.56
N TYR A 121 2.96 8.56 4.82
CA TYR A 121 3.75 8.19 5.99
C TYR A 121 3.80 6.66 6.26
N HIS A 122 2.97 5.86 5.58
CA HIS A 122 2.95 4.40 5.66
C HIS A 122 3.79 3.73 4.56
N SER A 123 4.26 4.46 3.57
CA SER A 123 4.78 3.93 2.31
C SER A 123 5.99 3.00 2.49
N ARG A 124 6.95 3.32 3.35
CA ARG A 124 8.09 2.43 3.63
C ARG A 124 7.65 1.09 4.20
N ARG A 125 6.79 1.09 5.22
CA ARG A 125 6.37 -0.17 5.85
C ARG A 125 5.51 -1.01 4.90
N ALA A 126 4.64 -0.38 4.13
CA ALA A 126 3.88 -1.08 3.10
C ALA A 126 4.82 -1.73 2.07
N LEU A 127 5.76 -0.96 1.50
CA LEU A 127 6.72 -1.47 0.53
C LEU A 127 7.52 -2.66 1.07
N LEU A 128 8.11 -2.53 2.26
CA LEU A 128 8.88 -3.61 2.89
C LEU A 128 8.02 -4.88 3.08
N THR A 129 6.75 -4.72 3.50
CA THR A 129 5.84 -5.85 3.68
C THR A 129 5.61 -6.61 2.39
N TYR A 130 5.32 -5.89 1.30
CA TYR A 130 5.11 -6.53 0.01
C TYR A 130 6.40 -7.15 -0.56
N GLN A 131 7.54 -6.49 -0.41
CA GLN A 131 8.85 -7.02 -0.83
C GLN A 131 9.27 -8.30 -0.10
N VAL A 132 8.91 -8.43 1.19
CA VAL A 132 9.19 -9.65 1.97
C VAL A 132 8.29 -10.82 1.55
N VAL A 133 7.05 -10.54 1.18
CA VAL A 133 6.03 -11.56 0.86
C VAL A 133 6.11 -12.00 -0.60
N PHE A 134 6.31 -11.09 -1.52
CA PHE A 134 6.32 -11.35 -2.96
C PHE A 134 7.64 -11.97 -3.41
N PRO A 135 7.69 -12.62 -4.60
CA PRO A 135 8.95 -13.05 -5.20
C PRO A 135 9.94 -11.88 -5.31
N TYR A 136 11.21 -12.15 -5.08
CA TYR A 136 12.26 -11.13 -5.00
C TYR A 136 12.51 -10.37 -6.33
N ASP A 137 12.07 -10.93 -7.45
CA ASP A 137 12.21 -10.35 -8.79
C ASP A 137 11.02 -9.46 -9.18
N VAL A 138 10.03 -9.30 -8.30
CA VAL A 138 8.94 -8.35 -8.50
C VAL A 138 9.42 -6.93 -8.21
N GLU A 139 9.30 -6.07 -9.22
CA GLU A 139 9.58 -4.64 -9.10
C GLU A 139 8.35 -3.89 -8.57
N PHE A 140 8.54 -3.07 -7.53
CA PHE A 140 7.47 -2.27 -6.94
C PHE A 140 7.65 -0.78 -7.24
N TYR A 141 6.60 -0.17 -7.76
CA TYR A 141 6.44 1.28 -7.82
C TYR A 141 5.51 1.73 -6.71
N VAL A 142 5.86 2.81 -6.02
CA VAL A 142 5.07 3.33 -4.90
C VAL A 142 4.44 4.65 -5.30
N SER A 143 3.12 4.72 -5.24
CA SER A 143 2.34 5.93 -5.44
C SER A 143 1.62 6.28 -4.14
N THR A 144 1.94 7.43 -3.57
CA THR A 144 1.41 7.82 -2.27
C THR A 144 0.22 8.76 -2.37
N VAL A 145 -0.60 8.75 -1.33
CA VAL A 145 -1.66 9.73 -1.12
C VAL A 145 -1.54 10.33 0.28
N THR A 146 -1.92 11.58 0.41
CA THR A 146 -2.10 12.22 1.71
C THR A 146 -3.51 11.90 2.20
N ASP A 147 -3.61 11.25 3.35
CA ASP A 147 -4.90 10.93 3.98
C ASP A 147 -5.46 12.12 4.79
N LYS A 148 -6.57 11.91 5.49
CA LYS A 148 -7.22 12.93 6.33
C LYS A 148 -6.32 13.52 7.43
N SER A 149 -5.20 12.87 7.77
CA SER A 149 -4.24 13.42 8.73
C SER A 149 -3.44 14.60 8.16
N GLY A 150 -3.39 14.75 6.85
CA GLY A 150 -2.62 15.78 6.15
C GLY A 150 -1.11 15.61 6.24
N VAL A 151 -0.61 14.48 6.76
CA VAL A 151 0.82 14.25 7.00
C VAL A 151 1.56 13.97 5.70
N THR A 152 2.57 14.78 5.43
CA THR A 152 3.45 14.69 4.26
C THR A 152 4.92 14.71 4.68
N LYS A 153 5.83 14.45 3.73
CA LYS A 153 7.28 14.57 3.93
C LYS A 153 7.72 15.99 4.33
N ASP A 154 6.93 17.00 3.97
CA ASP A 154 7.29 18.41 4.16
C ASP A 154 6.73 19.01 5.47
N ASN A 155 5.85 18.28 6.19
CA ASN A 155 5.17 18.83 7.36
C ASN A 155 5.10 17.92 8.60
N TRP A 156 5.53 16.65 8.50
CA TRP A 156 5.40 15.66 9.59
C TRP A 156 6.08 16.07 10.90
N PHE A 157 7.10 16.92 10.82
CA PHE A 157 7.88 17.41 11.95
C PHE A 157 7.35 18.72 12.56
N LEU A 158 6.27 19.29 12.02
CA LEU A 158 5.75 20.60 12.44
C LEU A 158 4.82 20.53 13.67
N ASN A 159 4.29 19.36 14.00
CA ASN A 159 3.43 19.15 15.16
C ASN A 159 3.58 17.76 15.77
N THR A 160 3.13 17.62 17.02
CA THR A 160 3.29 16.39 17.80
C THR A 160 2.48 15.21 17.25
N GLU A 161 1.27 15.44 16.72
CA GLU A 161 0.43 14.37 16.20
C GLU A 161 1.08 13.74 14.95
N ALA A 162 1.51 14.56 14.00
CA ALA A 162 2.19 14.10 12.80
C ALA A 162 3.52 13.39 13.12
N THR A 163 4.31 13.96 14.04
CA THR A 163 5.54 13.32 14.53
C THR A 163 5.24 11.95 15.15
N THR A 164 4.20 11.84 15.97
CA THR A 164 3.79 10.57 16.61
C THR A 164 3.40 9.52 15.57
N LEU A 165 2.68 9.90 14.51
CA LEU A 165 2.33 8.98 13.42
C LEU A 165 3.57 8.44 12.71
N VAL A 166 4.51 9.31 12.35
CA VAL A 166 5.74 8.92 11.62
C VAL A 166 6.66 8.08 12.52
N MET A 167 6.90 8.49 13.76
CA MET A 167 7.70 7.70 14.71
C MET A 167 7.05 6.36 15.02
N GLY A 168 5.73 6.29 15.04
CA GLY A 168 4.98 5.05 15.18
C GLY A 168 5.23 4.07 14.02
N GLU A 169 5.45 4.54 12.79
CA GLU A 169 5.82 3.67 11.66
C GLU A 169 7.24 3.11 11.81
N ILE A 170 8.20 3.89 12.33
CA ILE A 170 9.57 3.40 12.64
C ILE A 170 9.51 2.25 13.67
N VAL A 171 8.75 2.45 14.75
CA VAL A 171 8.56 1.40 15.78
C VAL A 171 7.97 0.13 15.17
N LYS A 172 6.96 0.27 14.30
CA LYS A 172 6.35 -0.88 13.61
C LYS A 172 7.34 -1.56 12.66
N ILE A 173 8.15 -0.81 11.91
CA ILE A 173 9.19 -1.36 11.04
C ILE A 173 10.17 -2.19 11.89
N GLY A 174 10.70 -1.64 12.96
CA GLY A 174 11.62 -2.35 13.85
C GLY A 174 11.00 -3.62 14.45
N LYS A 175 9.72 -3.57 14.86
CA LYS A 175 9.01 -4.70 15.44
C LYS A 175 8.70 -5.80 14.42
N TYR A 176 8.23 -5.43 13.22
CA TYR A 176 7.70 -6.40 12.26
C TYR A 176 8.78 -7.07 11.43
N PHE A 177 9.86 -6.34 11.09
CA PHE A 177 10.90 -6.88 10.21
C PHE A 177 12.14 -7.40 10.93
N ARG A 178 12.18 -7.36 12.26
CA ARG A 178 13.33 -7.84 13.04
C ARG A 178 13.76 -9.25 12.64
N ASN A 179 12.81 -10.18 12.56
CA ASN A 179 13.11 -11.57 12.22
C ASN A 179 13.45 -11.73 10.73
N GLU A 180 12.82 -10.97 9.86
CA GLU A 180 13.09 -10.97 8.42
C GLU A 180 14.51 -10.48 8.09
N ILE A 181 15.02 -9.52 8.87
CA ILE A 181 16.40 -9.02 8.74
C ILE A 181 17.40 -10.09 9.19
N CYS A 182 17.10 -10.83 10.26
CA CYS A 182 17.99 -11.87 10.81
C CYS A 182 18.02 -13.16 9.98
N THR A 183 17.03 -13.40 9.13
CA THR A 183 16.98 -14.54 8.20
C THR A 183 17.00 -14.06 6.75
N PRO A 184 18.13 -13.51 6.28
CA PRO A 184 18.16 -12.91 4.98
C PRO A 184 17.99 -13.98 3.89
N LYS A 185 16.90 -13.88 3.13
CA LYS A 185 16.82 -14.45 1.79
C LYS A 185 17.77 -13.65 0.88
N ARG A 186 19.07 -13.61 1.22
CA ARG A 186 20.06 -12.97 0.37
C ARG A 186 20.16 -13.77 -0.92
N LYS A 187 20.07 -13.05 -2.03
CA LYS A 187 20.44 -13.59 -3.34
C LYS A 187 21.90 -14.12 -3.25
N ASN A 188 22.10 -15.36 -3.58
CA ASN A 188 23.40 -15.81 -4.06
C ASN A 188 23.58 -15.31 -5.48
#